data_3f64416a00031616016bb5427ee90fcf
#
_entry.id   3f64416a00031616016bb5427ee90fcf
#
_cell.length_a   1.000
_cell.length_b   1.000
_cell.length_c   1.000
_cell.angle_alpha   90.00
_cell.angle_beta   90.00
_cell.angle_gamma   90.00
#
_symmetry.space_group_name_H-M   'P 1'
#
loop_
_entity.id
_entity.type
_entity.pdbx_description
1 polymer ?
#
loop_
_entity_poly.entity_id
_entity_poly.type
_entity_poly.pdbx_seq_one_letter_code
_entity_poly.pdbx_strand_id
1 'polypeptide(L)'
;MTKNQGHLKALGVDIGGSSTKFCLIDNESKSILQTCTAPHKDGHGIDAICSKIIQQIKEWKFEGSIGIGFPGIVKNHVIVDAPNLGKIWNGLDFKAYFRPHNIEVTSVLNDADAASMAMIEQSQDWTENDILCLTIGTGIGSGWISKGQLIKGTEYGREYSSELQCTLEQWASAKVIREEGLPLREWLVRFSDVLDILIQKYSPEAIMLCGGITSEREHWLAKLQALQSVRIVISDYEEYTGAYGAALNSV
;
A
#
# COMPACT_ATOMS: atom_id res chain seq x y z
N MET A 1 -28.84 -24.89 -14.02
CA MET A 1 -27.50 -25.06 -13.42
C MET A 1 -26.81 -23.71 -13.52
N THR A 2 -26.96 -22.90 -12.48
CA THR A 2 -26.31 -21.58 -12.37
C THR A 2 -24.85 -21.83 -12.05
N LYS A 3 -23.95 -21.54 -13.00
CA LYS A 3 -22.51 -21.51 -12.77
C LYS A 3 -22.23 -20.48 -11.68
N ASN A 4 -21.49 -20.91 -10.67
CA ASN A 4 -21.01 -20.13 -9.54
C ASN A 4 -20.44 -18.78 -10.01
N GLN A 5 -21.15 -17.69 -9.78
CA GLN A 5 -20.66 -16.33 -10.04
C GLN A 5 -19.61 -15.86 -8.99
N GLY A 6 -19.27 -16.72 -8.03
CA GLY A 6 -18.31 -16.41 -6.95
C GLY A 6 -16.85 -16.29 -7.39
N HIS A 7 -16.49 -16.84 -8.57
CA HIS A 7 -15.11 -16.81 -9.07
C HIS A 7 -14.75 -15.58 -9.91
N LEU A 8 -15.71 -14.68 -10.13
CA LEU A 8 -15.52 -13.48 -10.96
C LEU A 8 -15.10 -12.23 -10.16
N LYS A 9 -14.97 -12.33 -8.85
CA LYS A 9 -14.65 -11.17 -8.00
C LYS A 9 -13.53 -11.48 -7.05
N ALA A 10 -12.69 -10.48 -6.76
CA ALA A 10 -11.66 -10.52 -5.75
C ALA A 10 -11.82 -9.36 -4.77
N LEU A 11 -11.54 -9.61 -3.50
CA LEU A 11 -11.57 -8.60 -2.46
C LEU A 11 -10.17 -8.37 -1.91
N GLY A 12 -9.72 -7.14 -1.98
CA GLY A 12 -8.51 -6.70 -1.32
C GLY A 12 -8.81 -5.89 -0.05
N VAL A 13 -8.01 -6.12 0.94
CA VAL A 13 -8.03 -5.45 2.24
C VAL A 13 -6.68 -4.82 2.49
N ASP A 14 -6.62 -3.53 2.71
CA ASP A 14 -5.40 -2.80 3.06
C ASP A 14 -5.53 -2.30 4.50
N ILE A 15 -4.76 -2.88 5.40
CA ILE A 15 -4.73 -2.52 6.82
C ILE A 15 -3.70 -1.40 6.99
N GLY A 16 -4.15 -0.18 7.18
CA GLY A 16 -3.27 0.95 7.47
C GLY A 16 -3.14 1.25 8.96
N GLY A 17 -2.36 2.28 9.29
CA GLY A 17 -2.20 2.73 10.68
C GLY A 17 -3.44 3.40 11.29
N SER A 18 -4.36 3.98 10.50
CA SER A 18 -5.53 4.72 10.95
C SER A 18 -6.87 4.20 10.45
N SER A 19 -6.85 3.38 9.43
CA SER A 19 -8.04 2.78 8.81
C SER A 19 -7.71 1.51 8.05
N THR A 20 -8.72 0.68 7.83
CA THR A 20 -8.69 -0.44 6.89
C THR A 20 -9.48 -0.05 5.65
N LYS A 21 -8.90 -0.24 4.48
CA LYS A 21 -9.51 0.02 3.18
C LYS A 21 -9.86 -1.26 2.48
N PHE A 22 -10.94 -1.25 1.75
CA PHE A 22 -11.47 -2.40 1.02
C PHE A 22 -11.67 -2.05 -0.44
N CYS A 23 -11.30 -2.95 -1.33
CA CYS A 23 -11.50 -2.82 -2.76
C CYS A 23 -12.00 -4.14 -3.33
N LEU A 24 -13.22 -4.14 -3.82
CA LEU A 24 -13.81 -5.26 -4.55
C LEU A 24 -13.61 -5.02 -6.04
N ILE A 25 -13.01 -5.98 -6.73
CA ILE A 25 -12.76 -5.90 -8.17
C ILE A 25 -13.44 -7.03 -8.92
N ASP A 26 -13.71 -6.81 -10.19
CA ASP A 26 -13.99 -7.85 -11.15
C ASP A 26 -12.68 -8.51 -11.60
N ASN A 27 -12.58 -9.83 -11.51
CA ASN A 27 -11.35 -10.56 -11.81
C ASN A 27 -10.94 -10.56 -13.27
N GLU A 28 -11.90 -10.42 -14.16
CA GLU A 28 -11.66 -10.49 -15.61
C GLU A 28 -11.26 -9.11 -16.14
N SER A 29 -12.10 -8.11 -15.87
CA SER A 29 -11.88 -6.73 -16.35
C SER A 29 -10.93 -5.91 -15.47
N LYS A 30 -10.58 -6.40 -14.28
CA LYS A 30 -9.79 -5.70 -13.24
C LYS A 30 -10.43 -4.37 -12.80
N SER A 31 -11.67 -4.12 -13.17
CA SER A 31 -12.39 -2.89 -12.79
C SER A 31 -12.80 -2.92 -11.32
N ILE A 32 -12.73 -1.75 -10.68
CA ILE A 32 -13.22 -1.56 -9.31
C ILE A 32 -14.75 -1.59 -9.33
N LEU A 33 -15.33 -2.48 -8.55
CA LEU A 33 -16.77 -2.60 -8.36
C LEU A 33 -17.25 -1.82 -7.15
N GLN A 34 -16.49 -1.84 -6.06
CA GLN A 34 -16.86 -1.18 -4.81
C GLN A 34 -15.64 -0.91 -3.94
N THR A 35 -15.65 0.20 -3.22
CA THR A 35 -14.63 0.56 -2.23
C THR A 35 -15.28 0.96 -0.92
N CYS A 36 -14.53 0.82 0.18
CA CYS A 36 -14.93 1.29 1.51
C CYS A 36 -13.71 1.57 2.37
N THR A 37 -13.86 2.52 3.29
CA THR A 37 -12.85 2.83 4.31
C THR A 37 -13.46 2.69 5.70
N ALA A 38 -12.88 1.86 6.55
CA ALA A 38 -13.27 1.64 7.95
C ALA A 38 -12.21 2.24 8.91
N PRO A 39 -12.47 3.37 9.56
CA PRO A 39 -11.55 3.97 10.52
C PRO A 39 -11.30 3.10 11.75
N HIS A 40 -10.08 3.15 12.32
CA HIS A 40 -9.69 2.43 13.53
C HIS A 40 -10.08 3.20 14.81
N LYS A 41 -11.38 3.52 14.96
CA LYS A 41 -11.88 4.27 16.13
C LYS A 41 -11.76 3.48 17.44
N ASP A 42 -11.79 2.15 17.36
CA ASP A 42 -11.81 1.22 18.51
C ASP A 42 -10.42 0.69 18.87
N GLY A 43 -9.38 1.30 18.30
CA GLY A 43 -7.98 0.92 18.51
C GLY A 43 -7.42 0.00 17.43
N HIS A 44 -6.17 -0.44 17.64
CA HIS A 44 -5.36 -1.19 16.67
C HIS A 44 -5.20 -2.68 17.06
N GLY A 45 -6.04 -3.18 17.96
CA GLY A 45 -6.03 -4.60 18.36
C GLY A 45 -6.48 -5.53 17.23
N ILE A 46 -5.98 -6.77 17.26
CA ILE A 46 -6.30 -7.80 16.25
C ILE A 46 -7.82 -7.94 16.08
N ASP A 47 -8.54 -8.18 17.19
CA ASP A 47 -9.98 -8.40 17.12
C ASP A 47 -10.74 -7.18 16.65
N ALA A 48 -10.30 -5.96 17.01
CA ALA A 48 -10.94 -4.72 16.59
C ALA A 48 -10.84 -4.53 15.05
N ILE A 49 -9.70 -4.81 14.45
CA ILE A 49 -9.49 -4.69 13.02
C ILE A 49 -10.11 -5.86 12.26
N CYS A 50 -9.83 -7.10 12.69
CA CYS A 50 -10.34 -8.29 12.00
C CYS A 50 -11.87 -8.40 12.05
N SER A 51 -12.52 -7.95 13.13
CA SER A 51 -13.99 -7.88 13.19
C SER A 51 -14.57 -6.95 12.14
N LYS A 52 -13.92 -5.81 11.86
CA LYS A 52 -14.35 -4.89 10.79
C LYS A 52 -14.23 -5.54 9.41
N ILE A 53 -13.17 -6.33 9.19
CA ILE A 53 -13.00 -7.09 7.95
C ILE A 53 -14.15 -8.11 7.78
N ILE A 54 -14.43 -8.88 8.82
CA ILE A 54 -15.53 -9.85 8.82
C ILE A 54 -16.87 -9.16 8.58
N GLN A 55 -17.11 -8.03 9.26
CA GLN A 55 -18.33 -7.23 9.08
C GLN A 55 -18.48 -6.77 7.65
N GLN A 56 -17.44 -6.19 7.05
CA GLN A 56 -17.49 -5.67 5.69
C GLN A 56 -17.74 -6.76 4.65
N ILE A 57 -17.14 -7.94 4.82
CA ILE A 57 -17.38 -9.11 3.97
C ILE A 57 -18.85 -9.54 4.03
N LYS A 58 -19.45 -9.56 5.24
CA LYS A 58 -20.86 -9.88 5.43
C LYS A 58 -21.80 -8.84 4.82
N GLU A 59 -21.51 -7.55 5.00
CA GLU A 59 -22.30 -6.45 4.44
C GLU A 59 -22.31 -6.49 2.91
N TRP A 60 -21.18 -6.80 2.29
CA TRP A 60 -21.07 -6.94 0.84
C TRP A 60 -21.56 -8.31 0.32
N LYS A 61 -21.91 -9.22 1.23
CA LYS A 61 -22.28 -10.61 0.90
C LYS A 61 -21.26 -11.24 -0.04
N PHE A 62 -19.97 -10.93 0.24
CA PHE A 62 -18.87 -11.40 -0.58
C PHE A 62 -18.56 -12.85 -0.25
N GLU A 63 -18.54 -13.69 -1.28
CA GLU A 63 -18.15 -15.10 -1.24
C GLU A 63 -16.96 -15.28 -2.17
N GLY A 64 -15.78 -15.46 -1.62
CA GLY A 64 -14.55 -15.63 -2.38
C GLY A 64 -13.31 -15.50 -1.51
N SER A 65 -12.16 -15.55 -2.17
CA SER A 65 -10.87 -15.34 -1.51
C SER A 65 -10.55 -13.87 -1.33
N ILE A 66 -9.78 -13.57 -0.28
CA ILE A 66 -9.31 -12.22 0.00
C ILE A 66 -7.78 -12.15 -0.03
N GLY A 67 -7.27 -11.02 -0.51
CA GLY A 67 -5.88 -10.61 -0.34
C GLY A 67 -5.77 -9.52 0.73
N ILE A 68 -4.70 -9.53 1.51
CA ILE A 68 -4.47 -8.57 2.60
C ILE A 68 -3.13 -7.86 2.39
N GLY A 69 -3.15 -6.51 2.39
CA GLY A 69 -1.99 -5.65 2.60
C GLY A 69 -1.87 -5.33 4.09
N PHE A 70 -0.66 -5.47 4.66
CA PHE A 70 -0.41 -5.27 6.07
C PHE A 70 0.83 -4.40 6.32
N PRO A 71 0.79 -3.40 7.21
CA PRO A 71 1.88 -2.46 7.44
C PRO A 71 2.98 -3.06 8.33
N GLY A 72 3.68 -4.06 7.83
CA GLY A 72 4.71 -4.77 8.56
C GLY A 72 5.39 -5.86 7.74
N ILE A 73 6.26 -6.61 8.40
CA ILE A 73 6.99 -7.72 7.78
C ILE A 73 6.10 -8.96 7.80
N VAL A 74 5.83 -9.49 6.62
CA VAL A 74 4.99 -10.69 6.42
C VAL A 74 5.83 -11.83 5.86
N LYS A 75 5.67 -13.03 6.39
CA LYS A 75 6.28 -14.24 5.86
C LYS A 75 5.29 -15.41 5.92
N ASN A 76 4.99 -16.00 4.76
CA ASN A 76 4.05 -17.13 4.65
C ASN A 76 2.70 -16.88 5.36
N HIS A 77 2.10 -15.71 5.13
CA HIS A 77 0.84 -15.23 5.73
C HIS A 77 0.88 -14.93 7.24
N VAL A 78 2.06 -15.09 7.87
CA VAL A 78 2.29 -14.81 9.29
C VAL A 78 2.96 -13.46 9.44
N ILE A 79 2.49 -12.66 10.37
CA ILE A 79 3.10 -11.38 10.73
C ILE A 79 4.35 -11.62 11.56
N VAL A 80 5.50 -11.19 11.04
CA VAL A 80 6.79 -11.29 11.72
C VAL A 80 7.03 -10.07 12.60
N ASP A 81 6.72 -8.89 12.08
CA ASP A 81 6.85 -7.63 12.80
C ASP A 81 5.81 -6.60 12.33
N ALA A 82 5.29 -5.81 13.27
CA ALA A 82 4.25 -4.81 13.04
C ALA A 82 4.58 -3.49 13.75
N PRO A 83 5.59 -2.75 13.33
CA PRO A 83 6.10 -1.58 14.05
C PRO A 83 5.05 -0.47 14.22
N ASN A 84 4.13 -0.32 13.27
CA ASN A 84 3.10 0.72 13.27
C ASN A 84 1.81 0.32 14.00
N LEU A 85 1.57 -0.98 14.24
CA LEU A 85 0.36 -1.49 14.90
C LEU A 85 0.65 -2.12 16.27
N GLY A 86 1.93 -2.39 16.57
CA GLY A 86 2.39 -2.93 17.83
C GLY A 86 2.62 -4.45 17.84
N LYS A 87 3.43 -4.90 18.79
CA LYS A 87 3.93 -6.28 18.88
C LYS A 87 2.84 -7.34 19.09
N ILE A 88 1.61 -6.94 19.45
CA ILE A 88 0.47 -7.85 19.59
C ILE A 88 0.17 -8.61 18.28
N TRP A 89 0.54 -8.06 17.14
CA TRP A 89 0.34 -8.66 15.84
C TRP A 89 1.38 -9.73 15.47
N ASN A 90 2.52 -9.76 16.17
CA ASN A 90 3.60 -10.69 15.86
C ASN A 90 3.15 -12.13 16.11
N GLY A 91 3.35 -12.98 15.12
CA GLY A 91 2.91 -14.38 15.15
C GLY A 91 1.48 -14.62 14.66
N LEU A 92 0.70 -13.57 14.32
CA LEU A 92 -0.63 -13.76 13.76
C LEU A 92 -0.54 -14.40 12.38
N ASP A 93 -1.21 -15.54 12.21
CA ASP A 93 -1.47 -16.18 10.92
C ASP A 93 -2.89 -15.80 10.46
N PHE A 94 -3.00 -14.95 9.47
CA PHE A 94 -4.28 -14.50 8.95
C PHE A 94 -5.13 -15.64 8.37
N LYS A 95 -4.52 -16.64 7.74
CA LYS A 95 -5.27 -17.82 7.25
C LYS A 95 -5.91 -18.60 8.38
N ALA A 96 -5.14 -18.83 9.46
CA ALA A 96 -5.65 -19.51 10.64
C ALA A 96 -6.75 -18.70 11.35
N TYR A 97 -6.56 -17.38 11.48
CA TYR A 97 -7.51 -16.49 12.12
C TYR A 97 -8.88 -16.45 11.41
N PHE A 98 -8.88 -16.34 10.08
CA PHE A 98 -10.12 -16.18 9.31
C PHE A 98 -10.81 -17.50 8.95
N ARG A 99 -10.14 -18.65 9.05
CA ARG A 99 -10.73 -19.98 8.77
C ARG A 99 -12.02 -20.27 9.53
N PRO A 100 -12.16 -20.00 10.86
CA PRO A 100 -13.40 -20.24 11.59
C PRO A 100 -14.60 -19.41 11.11
N HIS A 101 -14.34 -18.34 10.36
CA HIS A 101 -15.36 -17.45 9.79
C HIS A 101 -15.72 -17.80 8.35
N ASN A 102 -15.19 -18.92 7.79
CA ASN A 102 -15.34 -19.35 6.41
C ASN A 102 -14.84 -18.29 5.41
N ILE A 103 -13.79 -17.54 5.76
CA ILE A 103 -13.12 -16.56 4.91
C ILE A 103 -11.77 -17.16 4.48
N GLU A 104 -11.59 -17.29 3.17
CA GLU A 104 -10.36 -17.77 2.59
C GLU A 104 -9.40 -16.62 2.33
N VAL A 105 -8.26 -16.61 3.03
CA VAL A 105 -7.16 -15.68 2.78
C VAL A 105 -6.15 -16.35 1.87
N THR A 106 -6.03 -15.90 0.63
CA THR A 106 -5.10 -16.49 -0.35
C THR A 106 -3.74 -15.84 -0.30
N SER A 107 -3.67 -14.52 -0.05
CA SER A 107 -2.41 -13.80 0.03
C SER A 107 -2.37 -12.80 1.19
N VAL A 108 -1.18 -12.60 1.75
CA VAL A 108 -0.86 -11.52 2.67
C VAL A 108 0.47 -10.91 2.24
N LEU A 109 0.47 -9.63 1.93
CA LEU A 109 1.63 -8.86 1.49
C LEU A 109 1.94 -7.75 2.50
N ASN A 110 3.16 -7.23 2.46
CA ASN A 110 3.42 -5.90 2.98
C ASN A 110 2.53 -4.87 2.25
N ASP A 111 2.12 -3.77 2.91
CA ASP A 111 1.23 -2.75 2.34
C ASP A 111 1.82 -2.05 1.11
N ALA A 112 3.14 -1.76 1.13
CA ALA A 112 3.82 -1.18 -0.02
C ALA A 112 4.00 -2.20 -1.17
N ASP A 113 4.27 -3.47 -0.87
CA ASP A 113 4.28 -4.54 -1.86
C ASP A 113 2.89 -4.69 -2.52
N ALA A 114 1.82 -4.64 -1.72
CA ALA A 114 0.45 -4.67 -2.24
C ALA A 114 0.18 -3.46 -3.16
N ALA A 115 0.53 -2.25 -2.73
CA ALA A 115 0.40 -1.06 -3.56
C ALA A 115 1.18 -1.18 -4.88
N SER A 116 2.38 -1.76 -4.84
CA SER A 116 3.21 -1.98 -6.03
C SER A 116 2.58 -2.93 -7.03
N MET A 117 1.80 -3.94 -6.57
CA MET A 117 1.03 -4.82 -7.48
C MET A 117 -0.02 -4.02 -8.29
N ALA A 118 -0.68 -3.05 -7.67
CA ALA A 118 -1.60 -2.15 -8.37
C ALA A 118 -0.87 -1.30 -9.43
N MET A 119 0.32 -0.87 -9.11
CA MET A 119 1.14 -0.05 -10.03
C MET A 119 1.67 -0.86 -11.21
N ILE A 120 1.96 -2.15 -11.05
CA ILE A 120 2.28 -3.06 -12.17
C ILE A 120 1.10 -3.13 -13.13
N GLU A 121 -0.13 -3.29 -12.63
CA GLU A 121 -1.34 -3.32 -13.47
C GLU A 121 -1.53 -2.01 -14.23
N GLN A 122 -1.32 -0.86 -13.57
CA GLN A 122 -1.41 0.46 -14.19
C GLN A 122 -0.30 0.71 -15.23
N SER A 123 0.87 0.09 -15.05
CA SER A 123 2.09 0.37 -15.83
C SER A 123 2.39 -0.69 -16.89
N GLN A 124 1.38 -1.35 -17.47
CA GLN A 124 1.57 -2.44 -18.45
C GLN A 124 2.46 -2.05 -19.64
N ASP A 125 2.48 -0.77 -20.03
CA ASP A 125 3.35 -0.26 -21.09
C ASP A 125 4.83 -0.11 -20.65
N TRP A 126 5.14 -0.34 -19.35
CA TRP A 126 6.47 -0.12 -18.77
C TRP A 126 7.12 -1.40 -18.27
N THR A 127 6.76 -2.54 -18.86
CA THR A 127 7.17 -3.87 -18.42
C THR A 127 8.69 -4.10 -18.44
N GLU A 128 9.44 -3.32 -19.22
CA GLU A 128 10.90 -3.44 -19.31
C GLU A 128 11.65 -2.50 -18.34
N ASN A 129 10.93 -1.59 -17.64
CA ASN A 129 11.53 -0.56 -16.83
C ASN A 129 11.73 -0.99 -15.37
N ASP A 130 12.71 -0.36 -14.73
CA ASP A 130 12.90 -0.40 -13.28
C ASP A 130 12.14 0.78 -12.63
N ILE A 131 11.12 0.47 -11.84
CA ILE A 131 10.21 1.45 -11.25
C ILE A 131 10.31 1.39 -9.73
N LEU A 132 10.54 2.54 -9.12
CA LEU A 132 10.42 2.71 -7.67
C LEU A 132 9.00 3.10 -7.32
N CYS A 133 8.33 2.28 -6.52
CA CYS A 133 7.01 2.56 -5.97
C CYS A 133 7.16 3.08 -4.55
N LEU A 134 6.54 4.23 -4.24
CA LEU A 134 6.53 4.80 -2.90
C LEU A 134 5.11 5.03 -2.40
N THR A 135 4.82 4.54 -1.19
CA THR A 135 3.58 4.81 -0.48
C THR A 135 3.84 5.87 0.58
N ILE A 136 3.15 7.02 0.51
CA ILE A 136 3.38 8.17 1.39
C ILE A 136 2.23 8.32 2.37
N GLY A 137 2.49 7.89 3.61
CA GLY A 137 1.53 7.86 4.70
C GLY A 137 2.17 8.23 6.04
N THR A 138 1.89 7.46 7.08
CA THR A 138 2.55 7.60 8.40
C THR A 138 4.06 7.40 8.28
N GLY A 139 4.52 6.52 7.39
CA GLY A 139 5.88 6.36 6.96
C GLY A 139 6.03 6.58 5.46
N ILE A 140 7.15 6.14 4.91
CA ILE A 140 7.40 6.00 3.47
C ILE A 140 7.65 4.52 3.20
N GLY A 141 6.60 3.82 2.72
CA GLY A 141 6.75 2.45 2.24
C GLY A 141 7.35 2.43 0.83
N SER A 142 7.99 1.33 0.47
CA SER A 142 8.60 1.18 -0.84
C SER A 142 8.39 -0.21 -1.43
N GLY A 143 8.28 -0.27 -2.75
CA GLY A 143 8.34 -1.46 -3.57
C GLY A 143 9.21 -1.19 -4.78
N TRP A 144 9.87 -2.23 -5.29
CA TRP A 144 10.67 -2.15 -6.50
C TRP A 144 10.09 -3.07 -7.56
N ILE A 145 9.78 -2.52 -8.72
CA ILE A 145 9.35 -3.30 -9.88
C ILE A 145 10.50 -3.33 -10.87
N SER A 146 10.94 -4.53 -11.23
CA SER A 146 11.95 -4.73 -12.27
C SER A 146 11.40 -5.66 -13.33
N LYS A 147 11.39 -5.19 -14.56
CA LYS A 147 10.87 -5.95 -15.73
C LYS A 147 9.48 -6.54 -15.47
N GLY A 148 8.57 -5.71 -14.97
CA GLY A 148 7.20 -6.10 -14.65
C GLY A 148 7.04 -7.03 -13.44
N GLN A 149 8.10 -7.31 -12.69
CA GLN A 149 8.07 -8.18 -11.52
C GLN A 149 8.36 -7.41 -10.23
N LEU A 150 7.55 -7.65 -9.21
CA LEU A 150 7.75 -7.07 -7.90
C LEU A 150 8.93 -7.74 -7.17
N ILE A 151 9.90 -6.94 -6.75
CA ILE A 151 10.94 -7.31 -5.78
C ILE A 151 10.39 -6.98 -4.40
N LYS A 152 9.97 -8.00 -3.66
CA LYS A 152 9.27 -7.86 -2.37
C LYS A 152 10.21 -7.47 -1.24
N GLY A 153 9.64 -6.77 -0.25
CA GLY A 153 10.30 -6.53 1.03
C GLY A 153 11.33 -5.42 0.99
N THR A 154 11.21 -4.47 0.07
CA THR A 154 12.04 -3.27 0.10
C THR A 154 11.55 -2.33 1.21
N GLU A 155 12.47 -1.72 1.94
CA GLU A 155 12.18 -0.83 3.07
C GLU A 155 13.00 0.46 2.96
N TYR A 156 13.05 1.03 1.75
CA TYR A 156 13.92 2.20 1.46
C TYR A 156 13.57 3.43 2.29
N GLY A 157 12.31 3.64 2.66
CA GLY A 157 11.92 4.74 3.54
C GLY A 157 12.58 4.70 4.92
N ARG A 158 12.99 3.51 5.38
CA ARG A 158 13.70 3.33 6.67
C ARG A 158 15.20 3.47 6.58
N GLU A 159 15.74 3.69 5.39
CA GLU A 159 17.17 3.91 5.24
C GLU A 159 17.60 5.19 5.93
N TYR A 160 18.70 5.10 6.68
CA TYR A 160 19.33 6.24 7.31
C TYR A 160 20.17 7.01 6.31
N SER A 161 19.92 8.30 6.19
CA SER A 161 20.76 9.22 5.42
C SER A 161 21.74 9.94 6.33
N SER A 162 23.04 9.81 6.06
CA SER A 162 24.07 10.57 6.76
C SER A 162 24.00 12.06 6.46
N GLU A 163 23.47 12.45 5.32
CA GLU A 163 23.26 13.84 4.92
C GLU A 163 22.11 14.47 5.72
N LEU A 164 20.98 13.76 5.84
CA LEU A 164 19.80 14.24 6.55
C LEU A 164 19.86 13.98 8.07
N GLN A 165 20.81 13.17 8.54
CA GLN A 165 20.97 12.73 9.93
C GLN A 165 19.71 12.03 10.52
N CYS A 166 18.88 11.44 9.68
CA CYS A 166 17.67 10.69 10.05
C CYS A 166 17.31 9.68 8.97
N THR A 167 16.25 8.88 9.18
CA THR A 167 15.69 8.02 8.10
C THR A 167 14.90 8.86 7.12
N LEU A 168 14.76 8.37 5.89
CA LEU A 168 14.02 9.08 4.83
C LEU A 168 12.57 9.35 5.24
N GLU A 169 11.91 8.39 5.90
CA GLU A 169 10.54 8.57 6.40
C GLU A 169 10.43 9.56 7.56
N GLN A 170 11.46 9.67 8.42
CA GLN A 170 11.54 10.70 9.47
C GLN A 170 11.71 12.09 8.87
N TRP A 171 12.29 12.21 7.68
CA TRP A 171 12.49 13.48 7.00
C TRP A 171 11.24 13.99 6.29
N ALA A 172 10.53 13.13 5.57
CA ALA A 172 9.49 13.57 4.64
C ALA A 172 8.23 12.69 4.55
N SER A 173 7.89 11.87 5.55
CA SER A 173 6.58 11.19 5.54
C SER A 173 5.42 12.17 5.70
N ALA A 174 4.20 11.77 5.33
CA ALA A 174 3.01 12.61 5.55
C ALA A 174 2.70 12.83 7.05
N LYS A 175 3.24 12.00 7.95
CA LYS A 175 3.20 12.21 9.40
C LYS A 175 3.94 13.47 9.80
N VAL A 176 5.09 13.74 9.20
CA VAL A 176 5.93 14.92 9.50
C VAL A 176 5.18 16.23 9.23
N ILE A 177 4.39 16.28 8.14
CA ILE A 177 3.55 17.46 7.84
C ILE A 177 2.64 17.79 9.02
N ARG A 178 2.00 16.78 9.61
CA ARG A 178 1.03 16.96 10.70
C ARG A 178 1.70 17.28 12.04
N GLU A 179 2.79 16.60 12.36
CA GLU A 179 3.46 16.72 13.66
C GLU A 179 4.27 18.01 13.77
N GLU A 180 4.91 18.44 12.69
CA GLU A 180 5.72 19.67 12.67
C GLU A 180 4.92 20.90 12.21
N GLY A 181 3.67 20.71 11.73
CA GLY A 181 2.90 21.79 11.09
C GLY A 181 3.57 22.32 9.83
N LEU A 182 4.27 21.42 9.10
CA LEU A 182 5.13 21.77 7.99
C LEU A 182 4.29 22.27 6.79
N PRO A 183 4.56 23.48 6.26
CA PRO A 183 3.91 23.95 5.06
C PRO A 183 4.19 23.01 3.87
N LEU A 184 3.19 22.78 3.02
CA LEU A 184 3.32 21.86 1.87
C LEU A 184 4.52 22.19 0.98
N ARG A 185 4.84 23.48 0.77
CA ARG A 185 6.01 23.91 0.00
C ARG A 185 7.34 23.46 0.60
N GLU A 186 7.44 23.43 1.93
CA GLU A 186 8.66 23.01 2.64
C GLU A 186 8.75 21.48 2.65
N TRP A 187 7.61 20.80 2.82
CA TRP A 187 7.54 19.35 2.65
C TRP A 187 8.00 18.91 1.25
N LEU A 188 7.60 19.61 0.19
CA LEU A 188 8.03 19.30 -1.17
C LEU A 188 9.56 19.35 -1.33
N VAL A 189 10.23 20.30 -0.70
CA VAL A 189 11.70 20.36 -0.69
C VAL A 189 12.26 19.13 -0.01
N ARG A 190 11.80 18.84 1.22
CA ARG A 190 12.26 17.65 1.95
C ARG A 190 11.99 16.34 1.19
N PHE A 191 10.82 16.23 0.55
CA PHE A 191 10.48 15.05 -0.22
C PHE A 191 11.31 14.96 -1.52
N SER A 192 11.67 16.10 -2.12
CA SER A 192 12.63 16.15 -3.22
C SER A 192 14.01 15.61 -2.81
N ASP A 193 14.53 15.99 -1.62
CA ASP A 193 15.79 15.44 -1.07
C ASP A 193 15.73 13.91 -0.96
N VAL A 194 14.60 13.37 -0.46
CA VAL A 194 14.38 11.91 -0.39
C VAL A 194 14.44 11.26 -1.76
N LEU A 195 13.77 11.85 -2.75
CA LEU A 195 13.78 11.32 -4.12
C LEU A 195 15.18 11.38 -4.73
N ASP A 196 15.93 12.47 -4.53
CA ASP A 196 17.28 12.63 -5.05
C ASP A 196 18.23 11.56 -4.48
N ILE A 197 18.13 11.27 -3.18
CA ILE A 197 18.90 10.19 -2.54
C ILE A 197 18.55 8.82 -3.16
N LEU A 198 17.25 8.54 -3.33
CA LEU A 198 16.79 7.26 -3.88
C LEU A 198 17.15 7.13 -5.37
N ILE A 199 17.01 8.19 -6.15
CA ILE A 199 17.38 8.22 -7.58
C ILE A 199 18.88 7.99 -7.74
N GLN A 200 19.70 8.69 -6.97
CA GLN A 200 21.15 8.53 -7.02
C GLN A 200 21.60 7.14 -6.67
N LYS A 201 20.96 6.53 -5.65
CA LYS A 201 21.36 5.21 -5.14
C LYS A 201 20.87 4.04 -6.00
N TYR A 202 19.64 4.13 -6.51
CA TYR A 202 18.96 2.99 -7.15
C TYR A 202 18.73 3.18 -8.65
N SER A 203 18.84 4.40 -9.15
CA SER A 203 18.69 4.74 -10.57
C SER A 203 17.38 4.22 -11.20
N PRO A 204 16.20 4.46 -10.57
CA PRO A 204 14.94 4.05 -11.17
C PRO A 204 14.69 4.84 -12.46
N GLU A 205 14.04 4.22 -13.44
CA GLU A 205 13.64 4.89 -14.69
C GLU A 205 12.35 5.70 -14.52
N ALA A 206 11.54 5.32 -13.52
CA ALA A 206 10.37 6.09 -13.10
C ALA A 206 10.08 5.89 -11.61
N ILE A 207 9.33 6.84 -11.03
CA ILE A 207 8.84 6.78 -9.66
C ILE A 207 7.32 6.83 -9.69
N MET A 208 6.67 5.85 -9.07
CA MET A 208 5.23 5.84 -8.87
C MET A 208 4.89 6.14 -7.41
N LEU A 209 3.97 7.08 -7.19
CA LEU A 209 3.58 7.54 -5.87
C LEU A 209 2.11 7.20 -5.58
N CYS A 210 1.85 6.76 -4.35
CA CYS A 210 0.50 6.62 -3.83
C CYS A 210 0.44 6.96 -2.33
N GLY A 211 -0.73 6.81 -1.72
CA GLY A 211 -0.97 7.13 -0.32
C GLY A 211 -1.77 8.42 -0.15
N GLY A 212 -2.12 8.74 1.10
CA GLY A 212 -3.07 9.82 1.40
C GLY A 212 -2.66 11.20 0.90
N ILE A 213 -1.36 11.48 0.78
CA ILE A 213 -0.88 12.77 0.28
C ILE A 213 -1.22 13.01 -1.20
N THR A 214 -1.46 11.95 -1.97
CA THR A 214 -1.76 12.07 -3.41
C THR A 214 -3.15 12.60 -3.70
N SER A 215 -4.04 12.67 -2.71
CA SER A 215 -5.36 13.31 -2.85
C SER A 215 -5.27 14.81 -3.17
N GLU A 216 -4.17 15.47 -2.81
CA GLU A 216 -3.90 16.87 -3.06
C GLU A 216 -2.85 17.09 -4.17
N ARG A 217 -2.62 16.09 -5.03
CA ARG A 217 -1.56 16.10 -6.06
C ARG A 217 -1.56 17.30 -6.99
N GLU A 218 -2.71 17.87 -7.28
CA GLU A 218 -2.88 19.06 -8.13
C GLU A 218 -2.11 20.28 -7.61
N HIS A 219 -1.89 20.35 -6.30
CA HIS A 219 -1.19 21.47 -5.67
C HIS A 219 0.33 21.34 -5.69
N TRP A 220 0.86 20.14 -5.91
CA TRP A 220 2.28 19.90 -5.74
C TRP A 220 2.95 19.04 -6.83
N LEU A 221 2.23 18.17 -7.57
CA LEU A 221 2.85 17.21 -8.49
C LEU A 221 3.69 17.89 -9.59
N ALA A 222 3.16 18.94 -10.22
CA ALA A 222 3.89 19.64 -11.27
C ALA A 222 5.18 20.30 -10.76
N LYS A 223 5.17 20.78 -9.51
CA LYS A 223 6.36 21.37 -8.87
C LYS A 223 7.38 20.30 -8.54
N LEU A 224 6.93 19.17 -7.98
CA LEU A 224 7.82 18.04 -7.70
C LEU A 224 8.45 17.51 -8.99
N GLN A 225 7.66 17.31 -10.04
CA GLN A 225 8.19 16.85 -11.35
C GLN A 225 9.24 17.81 -11.91
N ALA A 226 9.07 19.12 -11.71
CA ALA A 226 10.05 20.12 -12.17
C ALA A 226 11.37 20.08 -11.37
N LEU A 227 11.38 19.52 -10.18
CA LEU A 227 12.57 19.33 -9.35
C LEU A 227 13.30 18.00 -9.64
N GLN A 228 12.64 17.06 -10.31
CA GLN A 228 13.16 15.71 -10.51
C GLN A 228 13.56 15.42 -11.95
N SER A 229 14.66 14.68 -12.13
CA SER A 229 15.14 14.21 -13.42
C SER A 229 14.39 12.96 -13.93
N VAL A 230 13.71 12.25 -13.04
CA VAL A 230 12.99 11.01 -13.32
C VAL A 230 11.50 11.29 -13.42
N ARG A 231 10.79 10.59 -14.29
CA ARG A 231 9.34 10.72 -14.43
C ARG A 231 8.63 10.27 -13.16
N ILE A 232 7.71 11.12 -12.67
CA ILE A 232 6.85 10.81 -11.52
C ILE A 232 5.43 10.54 -12.02
N VAL A 233 4.86 9.44 -11.57
CA VAL A 233 3.48 9.02 -11.88
C VAL A 233 2.73 8.80 -10.58
N ILE A 234 1.46 9.18 -10.56
CA ILE A 234 0.57 8.93 -9.43
C ILE A 234 -0.29 7.70 -9.72
N SER A 235 -0.58 6.91 -8.69
CA SER A 235 -1.52 5.81 -8.80
C SER A 235 -2.92 6.30 -9.16
N ASP A 236 -3.56 5.65 -10.13
CA ASP A 236 -4.93 5.92 -10.55
C ASP A 236 -5.96 5.44 -9.53
N TYR A 237 -5.55 4.57 -8.60
CA TYR A 237 -6.42 3.96 -7.59
C TYR A 237 -6.49 4.78 -6.28
N GLU A 238 -5.85 5.95 -6.26
CA GLU A 238 -5.85 6.91 -5.15
C GLU A 238 -5.51 6.26 -3.79
N GLU A 239 -6.36 6.48 -2.79
CA GLU A 239 -6.18 5.91 -1.44
C GLU A 239 -6.42 4.39 -1.38
N TYR A 240 -7.03 3.79 -2.40
CA TYR A 240 -7.33 2.36 -2.47
C TYR A 240 -6.26 1.53 -3.18
N THR A 241 -5.13 2.13 -3.55
CA THR A 241 -4.03 1.46 -4.27
C THR A 241 -3.59 0.17 -3.59
N GLY A 242 -3.36 0.19 -2.27
CA GLY A 242 -2.97 -1.00 -1.51
C GLY A 242 -4.06 -2.09 -1.50
N ALA A 243 -5.31 -1.69 -1.31
CA ALA A 243 -6.43 -2.63 -1.33
C ALA A 243 -6.66 -3.23 -2.73
N TYR A 244 -6.55 -2.40 -3.79
CA TYR A 244 -6.65 -2.88 -5.17
C TYR A 244 -5.55 -3.90 -5.50
N GLY A 245 -4.29 -3.60 -5.15
CA GLY A 245 -3.18 -4.52 -5.38
C GLY A 245 -3.28 -5.80 -4.54
N ALA A 246 -3.80 -5.73 -3.31
CA ALA A 246 -4.11 -6.90 -2.51
C ALA A 246 -5.18 -7.77 -3.18
N ALA A 247 -6.22 -7.17 -3.80
CA ALA A 247 -7.24 -7.88 -4.55
C ALA A 247 -6.64 -8.61 -5.77
N LEU A 248 -5.80 -7.95 -6.55
CA LEU A 248 -5.11 -8.56 -7.70
C LEU A 248 -4.31 -9.79 -7.31
N ASN A 249 -3.73 -9.83 -6.12
CA ASN A 249 -2.89 -10.93 -5.64
C ASN A 249 -3.70 -12.02 -4.90
N SER A 250 -5.03 -11.91 -4.84
CA SER A 250 -5.90 -12.89 -4.19
C SER A 250 -6.45 -13.98 -5.13
N VAL A 251 -6.11 -13.90 -6.40
CA VAL A 251 -6.61 -14.77 -7.50
C VAL A 251 -5.58 -15.79 -7.90
#